data_7e35138e0620fb1c53f4d10578e89312
#
_entry.id   7e35138e0620fb1c53f4d10578e89312
#
_cell.length_a   1.000
_cell.length_b   1.000
_cell.length_c   1.000
_cell.angle_alpha   90.00
_cell.angle_beta   90.00
_cell.angle_gamma   90.00
#
_symmetry.space_group_name_H-M   'P 1'
#
loop_
_entity.id
_entity.type
_entity.pdbx_description
1 polymer ?
#
loop_
_entity_poly.entity_id
_entity_poly.type
_entity_poly.pdbx_seq_one_letter_code
_entity_poly.pdbx_strand_id
1 'polypeptide(L)'
;MELLAVSISHKNTPISIREKVSFTKKKQAEILKYIKQNIAEECVLLSTCNRCEFYLAGYNMKDKFIDCLVSLTDEFVKKYISIYEGDDCSRHLALTASGLKSMILGEDQILGQVKDAHEFAKEHLCCGKYLNTLFRISVTGAKKVKTETLLSKTPVSAATIAIKQCQNILGTLNNKNILIIGASGKTGSIVLKDLLSLDSVNIYATSRTHDGIINHIDGAITVDYDKRY
;
A
#
# COMPACT_ATOMS: atom_id res chain seq x y z
N MET A 1 12.92 -1.72 26.13
CA MET A 1 12.37 -2.35 24.89
C MET A 1 12.71 -1.44 23.73
N GLU A 2 13.36 -1.99 22.74
CA GLU A 2 13.82 -1.28 21.55
C GLU A 2 12.73 -1.30 20.48
N LEU A 3 12.67 -0.24 19.64
CA LEU A 3 11.82 -0.17 18.47
C LEU A 3 12.70 -0.33 17.22
N LEU A 4 12.27 -1.15 16.28
CA LEU A 4 12.96 -1.41 15.03
C LEU A 4 11.95 -1.38 13.87
N ALA A 5 12.27 -0.64 12.82
CA ALA A 5 11.60 -0.78 11.53
C ALA A 5 12.60 -1.26 10.47
N VAL A 6 12.18 -2.30 9.73
CA VAL A 6 12.91 -2.82 8.57
C VAL A 6 12.04 -2.61 7.34
N SER A 7 12.54 -1.80 6.40
CA SER A 7 11.77 -1.34 5.24
C SER A 7 12.44 -1.73 3.93
N ILE A 8 11.65 -2.30 3.04
CA ILE A 8 11.96 -2.52 1.63
C ILE A 8 10.94 -1.71 0.83
N SER A 9 11.37 -0.70 0.09
CA SER A 9 10.46 0.24 -0.56
C SER A 9 10.85 0.57 -2.00
N HIS A 10 9.88 1.09 -2.74
CA HIS A 10 10.05 1.49 -4.16
C HIS A 10 11.22 2.46 -4.41
N LYS A 11 11.71 3.17 -3.38
CA LYS A 11 12.75 4.21 -3.55
C LYS A 11 14.08 3.65 -4.07
N ASN A 12 14.44 2.47 -3.62
CA ASN A 12 15.73 1.85 -3.92
C ASN A 12 15.64 0.37 -4.31
N THR A 13 14.40 -0.16 -4.46
CA THR A 13 14.19 -1.60 -4.67
C THR A 13 13.48 -1.86 -6.00
N PRO A 14 14.07 -2.63 -6.93
CA PRO A 14 13.42 -3.04 -8.17
C PRO A 14 12.13 -3.84 -7.91
N ILE A 15 11.21 -3.84 -8.88
CA ILE A 15 9.95 -4.60 -8.80
C ILE A 15 10.21 -6.08 -8.54
N SER A 16 11.18 -6.69 -9.25
CA SER A 16 11.51 -8.11 -9.14
C SER A 16 11.93 -8.54 -7.72
N ILE A 17 12.47 -7.63 -6.92
CA ILE A 17 12.79 -7.87 -5.50
C ILE A 17 11.57 -7.58 -4.61
N ARG A 18 10.78 -6.53 -4.92
CA ARG A 18 9.58 -6.22 -4.14
C ARG A 18 8.52 -7.32 -4.22
N GLU A 19 8.41 -8.01 -5.36
CA GLU A 19 7.52 -9.15 -5.53
C GLU A 19 7.88 -10.31 -4.59
N LYS A 20 9.16 -10.54 -4.29
CA LYS A 20 9.62 -11.57 -3.35
C LYS A 20 9.20 -11.31 -1.90
N VAL A 21 8.94 -10.07 -1.53
CA VAL A 21 8.45 -9.65 -0.21
C VAL A 21 6.95 -9.32 -0.22
N SER A 22 6.23 -9.67 -1.29
CA SER A 22 4.79 -9.53 -1.39
C SER A 22 4.09 -10.79 -0.87
N PHE A 23 3.72 -10.78 0.39
CA PHE A 23 3.13 -11.93 1.08
C PHE A 23 1.60 -11.89 1.03
N THR A 24 0.97 -13.04 0.76
CA THR A 24 -0.48 -13.22 0.91
C THR A 24 -0.90 -13.02 2.38
N LYS A 25 -2.16 -12.69 2.66
CA LYS A 25 -2.66 -12.50 4.02
C LYS A 25 -2.42 -13.72 4.92
N LYS A 26 -2.60 -14.94 4.39
CA LYS A 26 -2.29 -16.16 5.11
C LYS A 26 -0.80 -16.20 5.50
N LYS A 27 0.09 -15.92 4.55
CA LYS A 27 1.53 -15.92 4.81
C LYS A 27 1.95 -14.82 5.78
N GLN A 28 1.33 -13.64 5.70
CA GLN A 28 1.56 -12.54 6.66
C GLN A 28 1.23 -12.98 8.10
N ALA A 29 0.10 -13.67 8.31
CA ALA A 29 -0.27 -14.19 9.62
C ALA A 29 0.73 -15.22 10.17
N GLU A 30 1.21 -16.14 9.32
CA GLU A 30 2.26 -17.12 9.68
C GLU A 30 3.56 -16.42 10.09
N ILE A 31 4.01 -15.45 9.29
CA ILE A 31 5.23 -14.67 9.54
C ILE A 31 5.12 -13.89 10.86
N LEU A 32 4.01 -13.19 11.09
CA LEU A 32 3.78 -12.43 12.32
C LEU A 32 3.84 -13.33 13.56
N LYS A 33 3.18 -14.48 13.51
CA LYS A 33 3.20 -15.47 14.62
C LYS A 33 4.60 -15.99 14.88
N TYR A 34 5.34 -16.33 13.82
CA TYR A 34 6.71 -16.81 13.94
C TYR A 34 7.63 -15.76 14.57
N ILE A 35 7.54 -14.48 14.10
CA ILE A 35 8.34 -13.40 14.65
C ILE A 35 8.04 -13.20 16.14
N LYS A 36 6.76 -13.17 16.52
CA LYS A 36 6.36 -13.00 17.92
C LYS A 36 6.87 -14.12 18.83
N GLN A 37 6.91 -15.33 18.33
CA GLN A 37 7.34 -16.49 19.13
C GLN A 37 8.86 -16.59 19.27
N ASN A 38 9.64 -16.11 18.27
CA ASN A 38 11.06 -16.45 18.17
C ASN A 38 11.99 -15.24 18.12
N ILE A 39 11.49 -14.04 17.80
CA ILE A 39 12.36 -12.91 17.47
C ILE A 39 12.05 -11.64 18.28
N ALA A 40 10.79 -11.22 18.33
CA ALA A 40 10.36 -9.98 18.95
C ALA A 40 9.08 -10.15 19.75
N GLU A 41 8.90 -9.35 20.79
CA GLU A 41 7.71 -9.41 21.64
C GLU A 41 6.46 -8.86 20.95
N GLU A 42 6.66 -7.89 20.03
CA GLU A 42 5.57 -7.33 19.24
C GLU A 42 6.04 -7.17 17.79
N CYS A 43 5.10 -7.34 16.84
CA CYS A 43 5.39 -7.13 15.43
C CYS A 43 4.15 -6.70 14.64
N VAL A 44 4.36 -5.81 13.66
CA VAL A 44 3.39 -5.40 12.64
C VAL A 44 4.04 -5.48 11.28
N LEU A 45 3.33 -6.00 10.28
CA LEU A 45 3.76 -6.05 8.89
C LEU A 45 2.86 -5.16 8.03
N LEU A 46 3.43 -4.07 7.52
CA LEU A 46 2.82 -3.22 6.49
C LEU A 46 3.28 -3.70 5.10
N SER A 47 2.38 -4.31 4.35
CA SER A 47 2.64 -4.81 3.00
C SER A 47 1.69 -4.16 2.00
N THR A 48 2.26 -3.44 1.02
CA THR A 48 1.56 -2.75 -0.06
C THR A 48 2.26 -3.05 -1.40
N CYS A 49 1.75 -2.55 -2.53
CA CYS A 49 2.42 -2.69 -3.82
C CYS A 49 3.80 -1.99 -3.86
N ASN A 50 4.01 -0.96 -3.03
CA ASN A 50 5.20 -0.11 -3.07
C ASN A 50 6.16 -0.31 -1.91
N ARG A 51 5.75 -1.06 -0.86
CA ARG A 51 6.59 -1.31 0.32
C ARG A 51 6.20 -2.57 1.07
N CYS A 52 7.21 -3.18 1.67
CA CYS A 52 7.09 -4.18 2.70
C CYS A 52 7.90 -3.70 3.91
N GLU A 53 7.21 -3.40 5.03
CA GLU A 53 7.84 -2.86 6.22
C GLU A 53 7.43 -3.67 7.45
N PHE A 54 8.42 -4.06 8.24
CA PHE A 54 8.20 -4.72 9.51
C PHE A 54 8.52 -3.76 10.64
N TYR A 55 7.61 -3.62 11.58
CA TYR A 55 7.78 -2.85 12.81
C TYR A 55 7.83 -3.83 13.96
N LEU A 56 8.89 -3.78 14.73
CA LEU A 56 9.19 -4.72 15.80
C LEU A 56 9.42 -3.99 17.12
N ALA A 57 9.02 -4.60 18.22
CA ALA A 57 9.40 -4.18 19.56
C ALA A 57 9.91 -5.39 20.36
N GLY A 58 11.09 -5.26 20.95
CA GLY A 58 11.77 -6.35 21.67
C GLY A 58 13.19 -5.99 22.09
N TYR A 59 14.01 -6.99 22.33
CA TYR A 59 15.44 -6.85 22.67
C TYR A 59 16.27 -7.74 21.73
N ASN A 60 17.42 -7.21 21.29
CA ASN A 60 18.40 -7.96 20.47
C ASN A 60 17.78 -8.67 19.27
N MET A 61 16.81 -8.05 18.62
CA MET A 61 15.98 -8.66 17.56
C MET A 61 16.50 -8.43 16.15
N LYS A 62 17.39 -7.44 15.94
CA LYS A 62 17.79 -6.96 14.61
C LYS A 62 18.38 -8.06 13.74
N ASP A 63 19.47 -8.70 14.19
CA ASP A 63 20.18 -9.68 13.38
C ASP A 63 19.31 -10.92 13.16
N LYS A 64 18.63 -11.40 14.21
CA LYS A 64 17.69 -12.51 14.11
C LYS A 64 16.57 -12.25 13.10
N PHE A 65 16.08 -11.01 13.05
CA PHE A 65 15.03 -10.65 12.10
C PHE A 65 15.55 -10.56 10.67
N ILE A 66 16.76 -10.00 10.46
CA ILE A 66 17.37 -9.94 9.13
C ILE A 66 17.63 -11.35 8.59
N ASP A 67 18.16 -12.27 9.39
CA ASP A 67 18.37 -13.66 9.01
C ASP A 67 17.03 -14.35 8.68
N CYS A 68 16.00 -14.12 9.47
CA CYS A 68 14.65 -14.61 9.19
C CYS A 68 14.12 -14.07 7.85
N LEU A 69 14.25 -12.76 7.59
CA LEU A 69 13.77 -12.14 6.35
C LEU A 69 14.49 -12.71 5.13
N VAL A 70 15.79 -12.94 5.23
CA VAL A 70 16.60 -13.58 4.19
C VAL A 70 16.12 -15.02 3.94
N SER A 71 15.87 -15.78 5.00
CA SER A 71 15.36 -17.16 4.86
C SER A 71 13.97 -17.23 4.21
N LEU A 72 13.17 -16.20 4.37
CA LEU A 72 11.83 -16.09 3.75
C LEU A 72 11.87 -15.65 2.28
N THR A 73 12.99 -15.10 1.83
CA THR A 73 13.14 -14.47 0.51
C THR A 73 14.38 -14.97 -0.22
N ASP A 74 15.48 -14.22 -0.16
CA ASP A 74 16.84 -14.58 -0.58
C ASP A 74 17.87 -13.54 -0.07
N GLU A 75 19.17 -13.87 -0.21
CA GLU A 75 20.31 -13.01 0.19
C GLU A 75 20.31 -11.63 -0.49
N PHE A 76 19.79 -11.51 -1.72
CA PHE A 76 19.79 -10.24 -2.46
C PHE A 76 18.94 -9.17 -1.79
N VAL A 77 17.95 -9.58 -0.98
CA VAL A 77 17.09 -8.64 -0.25
C VAL A 77 17.89 -7.76 0.71
N LYS A 78 19.00 -8.27 1.28
CA LYS A 78 19.85 -7.51 2.21
C LYS A 78 20.31 -6.16 1.65
N LYS A 79 20.58 -6.06 0.34
CA LYS A 79 21.04 -4.83 -0.32
C LYS A 79 19.98 -3.72 -0.36
N TYR A 80 18.71 -4.08 -0.17
CA TYR A 80 17.58 -3.17 -0.31
C TYR A 80 16.89 -2.88 1.02
N ILE A 81 17.41 -3.43 2.11
CA ILE A 81 16.89 -3.18 3.46
C ILE A 81 17.32 -1.80 3.93
N SER A 82 16.37 -1.02 4.40
CA SER A 82 16.60 0.18 5.20
C SER A 82 16.17 -0.10 6.63
N ILE A 83 17.01 0.24 7.59
CA ILE A 83 16.80 -0.02 9.02
C ILE A 83 16.63 1.31 9.75
N TYR A 84 15.63 1.36 10.63
CA TYR A 84 15.34 2.52 11.49
C TYR A 84 15.15 2.02 12.91
N GLU A 85 15.89 2.60 13.87
CA GLU A 85 15.90 2.20 15.28
C GLU A 85 15.40 3.35 16.17
N GLY A 86 14.78 3.03 17.28
CA GLY A 86 14.34 4.00 18.29
C GLY A 86 13.47 5.12 17.72
N ASP A 87 13.92 6.37 17.89
CA ASP A 87 13.20 7.55 17.41
C ASP A 87 13.08 7.60 15.88
N ASP A 88 14.07 7.10 15.15
CA ASP A 88 14.01 7.03 13.70
C ASP A 88 12.96 6.02 13.21
N CYS A 89 12.72 4.94 13.95
CA CYS A 89 11.60 4.02 13.70
C CYS A 89 10.26 4.77 13.83
N SER A 90 10.09 5.53 14.90
CA SER A 90 8.89 6.31 15.17
C SER A 90 8.67 7.40 14.10
N ARG A 91 9.71 8.11 13.75
CA ARG A 91 9.71 9.12 12.67
C ARG A 91 9.36 8.47 11.31
N HIS A 92 9.95 7.30 11.02
CA HIS A 92 9.71 6.59 9.77
C HIS A 92 8.24 6.23 9.60
N LEU A 93 7.61 5.65 10.64
CA LEU A 93 6.18 5.30 10.60
C LEU A 93 5.29 6.55 10.46
N ALA A 94 5.58 7.63 11.19
CA ALA A 94 4.81 8.87 11.09
C ALA A 94 4.87 9.48 9.68
N LEU A 95 6.05 9.54 9.06
CA LEU A 95 6.23 10.00 7.68
C LEU A 95 5.54 9.08 6.67
N THR A 96 5.58 7.77 6.90
CA THR A 96 4.90 6.78 6.06
C THR A 96 3.39 6.95 6.15
N ALA A 97 2.82 7.01 7.35
CA ALA A 97 1.39 7.19 7.59
C ALA A 97 0.85 8.51 7.02
N SER A 98 1.67 9.56 7.02
CA SER A 98 1.32 10.86 6.43
C SER A 98 1.41 10.89 4.89
N GLY A 99 1.92 9.81 4.24
CA GLY A 99 2.11 9.76 2.80
C GLY A 99 3.35 10.51 2.29
N LEU A 100 4.21 11.00 3.20
CA LEU A 100 5.43 11.75 2.83
C LEU A 100 6.55 10.82 2.30
N LYS A 101 6.42 9.51 2.50
CA LYS A 101 7.31 8.49 1.93
C LYS A 101 6.68 7.69 0.79
N SER A 102 5.48 8.05 0.36
CA SER A 102 4.78 7.40 -0.74
C SER A 102 5.34 7.81 -2.11
N MET A 103 5.11 6.97 -3.14
CA MET A 103 5.46 7.30 -4.52
C MET A 103 4.72 8.56 -4.98
N ILE A 104 3.47 8.68 -4.58
CA ILE A 104 2.65 9.87 -4.76
C ILE A 104 2.60 10.57 -3.41
N LEU A 105 3.20 11.75 -3.35
CA LEU A 105 3.29 12.53 -2.13
C LEU A 105 1.89 12.87 -1.60
N GLY A 106 1.63 12.50 -0.33
CA GLY A 106 0.38 12.82 0.33
C GLY A 106 -0.80 11.92 -0.01
N GLU A 107 -0.62 10.82 -0.76
CA GLU A 107 -1.69 9.88 -1.07
C GLU A 107 -2.46 9.44 0.20
N ASP A 108 -3.79 9.31 0.09
CA ASP A 108 -4.63 8.96 1.24
C ASP A 108 -4.65 7.46 1.56
N GLN A 109 -4.37 6.61 0.56
CA GLN A 109 -4.47 5.16 0.70
C GLN A 109 -3.52 4.60 1.75
N ILE A 110 -2.31 5.14 1.89
CA ILE A 110 -1.31 4.63 2.83
C ILE A 110 -1.76 4.73 4.28
N LEU A 111 -2.50 5.77 4.66
CA LEU A 111 -3.01 5.91 6.02
C LEU A 111 -4.01 4.80 6.37
N GLY A 112 -4.87 4.44 5.43
CA GLY A 112 -5.75 3.27 5.54
C GLY A 112 -4.95 1.98 5.69
N GLN A 113 -3.98 1.76 4.82
CA GLN A 113 -3.12 0.56 4.85
C GLN A 113 -2.33 0.42 6.15
N VAL A 114 -1.84 1.51 6.73
CA VAL A 114 -1.18 1.50 8.05
C VAL A 114 -2.14 1.08 9.16
N LYS A 115 -3.38 1.58 9.15
CA LYS A 115 -4.41 1.14 10.10
C LYS A 115 -4.76 -0.33 9.94
N ASP A 116 -4.98 -0.77 8.70
CA ASP A 116 -5.34 -2.16 8.38
C ASP A 116 -4.22 -3.13 8.81
N ALA A 117 -2.95 -2.75 8.60
CA ALA A 117 -1.80 -3.55 9.02
C ALA A 117 -1.71 -3.68 10.56
N HIS A 118 -1.97 -2.58 11.28
CA HIS A 118 -2.00 -2.58 12.73
C HIS A 118 -3.15 -3.43 13.27
N GLU A 119 -4.37 -3.27 12.72
CA GLU A 119 -5.52 -4.05 13.15
C GLU A 119 -5.31 -5.54 12.87
N PHE A 120 -4.81 -5.89 11.70
CA PHE A 120 -4.46 -7.27 11.35
C PHE A 120 -3.46 -7.90 12.35
N ALA A 121 -2.43 -7.15 12.77
CA ALA A 121 -1.49 -7.65 13.76
C ALA A 121 -2.12 -7.82 15.16
N LYS A 122 -3.09 -6.97 15.54
CA LYS A 122 -3.87 -7.10 16.78
C LYS A 122 -4.75 -8.33 16.76
N GLU A 123 -5.48 -8.58 15.68
CA GLU A 123 -6.31 -9.78 15.48
C GLU A 123 -5.50 -11.09 15.66
N HIS A 124 -4.20 -11.03 15.29
CA HIS A 124 -3.28 -12.16 15.44
C HIS A 124 -2.49 -12.14 16.76
N LEU A 125 -2.87 -11.29 17.72
CA LEU A 125 -2.23 -11.13 19.02
C LEU A 125 -0.72 -10.79 18.93
N CYS A 126 -0.31 -10.12 17.88
CA CYS A 126 1.09 -9.76 17.62
C CYS A 126 1.44 -8.33 18.05
N CYS A 127 0.46 -7.53 18.48
CA CYS A 127 0.66 -6.19 19.03
C CYS A 127 0.48 -6.17 20.54
N GLY A 128 1.30 -5.36 21.22
CA GLY A 128 1.20 -5.07 22.63
C GLY A 128 1.26 -3.56 22.90
N LYS A 129 1.73 -3.18 24.07
CA LYS A 129 1.74 -1.78 24.54
C LYS A 129 2.53 -0.84 23.61
N TYR A 130 3.69 -1.27 23.14
CA TYR A 130 4.64 -0.42 22.41
C TYR A 130 4.16 -0.12 20.99
N LEU A 131 3.88 -1.13 20.18
CA LEU A 131 3.41 -0.92 18.81
C LEU A 131 1.99 -0.36 18.78
N ASN A 132 1.10 -0.73 19.69
CA ASN A 132 -0.21 -0.08 19.80
C ASN A 132 -0.09 1.43 20.04
N THR A 133 0.83 1.85 20.92
CA THR A 133 1.07 3.27 21.18
C THR A 133 1.70 3.95 19.98
N LEU A 134 2.74 3.35 19.38
CA LEU A 134 3.44 3.90 18.23
C LEU A 134 2.50 4.11 17.04
N PHE A 135 1.71 3.09 16.67
CA PHE A 135 0.78 3.18 15.56
C PHE A 135 -0.35 4.18 15.81
N ARG A 136 -0.92 4.19 17.03
CA ARG A 136 -1.95 5.16 17.40
C ARG A 136 -1.46 6.61 17.30
N ILE A 137 -0.28 6.92 17.84
CA ILE A 137 0.31 8.26 17.77
C ILE A 137 0.62 8.63 16.32
N SER A 138 1.23 7.73 15.54
CA SER A 138 1.57 7.98 14.14
C SER A 138 0.32 8.22 13.28
N VAL A 139 -0.74 7.44 13.45
CA VAL A 139 -2.01 7.62 12.75
C VAL A 139 -2.68 8.95 13.14
N THR A 140 -2.66 9.31 14.43
CA THR A 140 -3.22 10.58 14.92
C THR A 140 -2.44 11.77 14.36
N GLY A 141 -1.10 11.71 14.39
CA GLY A 141 -0.23 12.74 13.82
C GLY A 141 -0.42 12.87 12.30
N ALA A 142 -0.51 11.75 11.59
CA ALA A 142 -0.77 11.76 10.15
C ALA A 142 -2.11 12.41 9.79
N LYS A 143 -3.18 12.13 10.54
CA LYS A 143 -4.48 12.82 10.37
C LYS A 143 -4.33 14.32 10.56
N LYS A 144 -3.63 14.75 11.63
CA LYS A 144 -3.39 16.16 11.93
C LYS A 144 -2.63 16.85 10.79
N VAL A 145 -1.54 16.24 10.30
CA VAL A 145 -0.79 16.76 9.14
C VAL A 145 -1.70 16.92 7.93
N LYS A 146 -2.55 15.93 7.63
CA LYS A 146 -3.46 15.99 6.48
C LYS A 146 -4.54 17.06 6.62
N THR A 147 -5.02 17.35 7.80
CA THR A 147 -6.06 18.38 8.04
C THR A 147 -5.49 19.79 8.14
N GLU A 148 -4.29 19.96 8.70
CA GLU A 148 -3.69 21.27 8.97
C GLU A 148 -2.75 21.76 7.85
N THR A 149 -2.45 20.92 6.86
CA THR A 149 -1.57 21.27 5.74
C THR A 149 -2.26 21.11 4.39
N LEU A 150 -1.58 21.58 3.32
CA LEU A 150 -2.05 21.41 1.95
C LEU A 150 -1.78 20.00 1.38
N LEU A 151 -1.19 19.10 2.17
CA LEU A 151 -0.72 17.78 1.71
C LEU A 151 -1.82 16.91 1.11
N SER A 152 -3.06 17.06 1.55
CA SER A 152 -4.23 16.30 1.06
C SER A 152 -5.30 17.17 0.40
N LYS A 153 -5.03 18.46 0.15
CA LYS A 153 -6.04 19.35 -0.47
C LYS A 153 -6.34 19.00 -1.93
N THR A 154 -5.41 18.37 -2.61
CA THR A 154 -5.67 17.80 -3.93
C THR A 154 -5.61 16.28 -3.78
N PRO A 155 -6.74 15.56 -3.89
CA PRO A 155 -6.73 14.10 -3.87
C PRO A 155 -5.88 13.63 -5.07
N VAL A 156 -4.65 13.25 -4.81
CA VAL A 156 -3.76 12.75 -5.86
C VAL A 156 -3.69 11.24 -5.71
N SER A 157 -4.40 10.53 -6.57
CA SER A 157 -4.27 9.09 -6.72
C SER A 157 -3.45 8.77 -7.97
N ALA A 158 -2.92 7.54 -8.05
CA ALA A 158 -2.27 7.06 -9.28
C ALA A 158 -3.22 7.18 -10.49
N ALA A 159 -4.51 6.94 -10.28
CA ALA A 159 -5.56 7.09 -11.27
C ALA A 159 -5.67 8.54 -11.77
N THR A 160 -5.79 9.50 -10.85
CA THR A 160 -5.89 10.93 -11.19
C THR A 160 -4.66 11.43 -11.95
N ILE A 161 -3.45 10.97 -11.55
CA ILE A 161 -2.21 11.31 -12.27
C ILE A 161 -2.23 10.70 -13.67
N ALA A 162 -2.62 9.44 -13.82
CA ALA A 162 -2.68 8.78 -15.13
C ALA A 162 -3.64 9.52 -16.09
N ILE A 163 -4.82 9.90 -15.60
CA ILE A 163 -5.80 10.68 -16.40
C ILE A 163 -5.22 12.03 -16.81
N LYS A 164 -4.58 12.77 -15.88
CA LYS A 164 -3.91 14.04 -16.20
C LYS A 164 -2.80 13.85 -17.23
N GLN A 165 -2.02 12.79 -17.14
CA GLN A 165 -0.99 12.49 -18.14
C GLN A 165 -1.60 12.17 -19.51
N CYS A 166 -2.69 11.41 -19.55
CA CYS A 166 -3.42 11.18 -20.81
C CYS A 166 -3.91 12.51 -21.41
N GLN A 167 -4.45 13.41 -20.59
CA GLN A 167 -4.85 14.75 -21.04
C GLN A 167 -3.66 15.57 -21.57
N ASN A 168 -2.52 15.54 -20.89
CA ASN A 168 -1.31 16.24 -21.32
C ASN A 168 -0.79 15.71 -22.69
N ILE A 169 -0.84 14.41 -22.91
CA ILE A 169 -0.36 13.76 -24.14
C ILE A 169 -1.34 14.00 -25.31
N LEU A 170 -2.65 13.88 -25.05
CA LEU A 170 -3.70 13.92 -26.08
C LEU A 170 -4.32 15.32 -26.27
N GLY A 171 -3.96 16.29 -25.42
CA GLY A 171 -4.56 17.62 -25.36
C GLY A 171 -5.95 17.65 -24.73
N THR A 172 -6.81 16.68 -25.03
CA THR A 172 -8.15 16.52 -24.44
C THR A 172 -8.58 15.06 -24.47
N LEU A 173 -9.43 14.68 -23.54
CA LEU A 173 -10.10 13.39 -23.52
C LEU A 173 -11.54 13.45 -24.07
N ASN A 174 -12.03 14.65 -24.41
CA ASN A 174 -13.38 14.83 -24.97
C ASN A 174 -13.51 14.03 -26.26
N ASN A 175 -14.63 13.30 -26.38
CA ASN A 175 -14.96 12.41 -27.51
C ASN A 175 -13.92 11.29 -27.75
N LYS A 176 -13.08 10.97 -26.76
CA LYS A 176 -12.17 9.82 -26.82
C LYS A 176 -12.83 8.57 -26.28
N ASN A 177 -12.47 7.43 -26.87
CA ASN A 177 -12.85 6.10 -26.38
C ASN A 177 -11.77 5.63 -25.40
N ILE A 178 -12.16 5.35 -24.14
CA ILE A 178 -11.25 4.91 -23.09
C ILE A 178 -11.70 3.53 -22.60
N LEU A 179 -10.84 2.53 -22.72
CA LEU A 179 -11.06 1.20 -22.17
C LEU A 179 -10.37 1.04 -20.82
N ILE A 180 -11.14 0.72 -19.78
CA ILE A 180 -10.62 0.40 -18.46
C ILE A 180 -10.62 -1.12 -18.28
N ILE A 181 -9.44 -1.72 -18.21
CA ILE A 181 -9.28 -3.14 -17.91
C ILE A 181 -9.22 -3.32 -16.38
N GLY A 182 -10.15 -4.09 -15.82
CA GLY A 182 -10.27 -4.31 -14.39
C GLY A 182 -10.98 -3.18 -13.62
N ALA A 183 -12.00 -2.58 -14.21
CA ALA A 183 -12.76 -1.46 -13.64
C ALA A 183 -13.40 -1.79 -12.28
N SER A 184 -13.72 -3.04 -11.97
CA SER A 184 -14.24 -3.49 -10.68
C SER A 184 -13.18 -3.60 -9.57
N GLY A 185 -11.89 -3.53 -9.92
CA GLY A 185 -10.79 -3.55 -8.95
C GLY A 185 -10.61 -2.21 -8.23
N LYS A 186 -9.84 -2.21 -7.12
CA LYS A 186 -9.61 -1.01 -6.29
C LYS A 186 -9.09 0.19 -7.10
N THR A 187 -8.12 -0.02 -7.99
CA THR A 187 -7.56 1.06 -8.83
C THR A 187 -8.50 1.40 -9.98
N GLY A 188 -9.06 0.39 -10.65
CA GLY A 188 -9.97 0.60 -11.78
C GLY A 188 -11.22 1.37 -11.40
N SER A 189 -11.80 1.12 -10.23
CA SER A 189 -12.97 1.86 -9.74
C SER A 189 -12.68 3.35 -9.47
N ILE A 190 -11.46 3.70 -9.07
CA ILE A 190 -11.04 5.08 -8.90
C ILE A 190 -10.88 5.75 -10.28
N VAL A 191 -10.21 5.08 -11.23
CA VAL A 191 -10.08 5.57 -12.61
C VAL A 191 -11.46 5.80 -13.23
N LEU A 192 -12.38 4.84 -13.08
CA LEU A 192 -13.74 4.95 -13.58
C LEU A 192 -14.46 6.19 -12.99
N LYS A 193 -14.42 6.35 -11.66
CA LYS A 193 -15.02 7.48 -10.97
C LYS A 193 -14.47 8.82 -11.45
N ASP A 194 -13.14 8.92 -11.60
CA ASP A 194 -12.48 10.14 -12.07
C ASP A 194 -12.86 10.44 -13.53
N LEU A 195 -12.95 9.42 -14.40
CA LEU A 195 -13.36 9.60 -15.81
C LEU A 195 -14.84 9.96 -15.95
N LEU A 196 -15.72 9.40 -15.12
CA LEU A 196 -17.15 9.74 -15.08
C LEU A 196 -17.40 11.19 -14.66
N SER A 197 -16.44 11.84 -14.00
CA SER A 197 -16.52 13.27 -13.67
C SER A 197 -16.12 14.19 -14.83
N LEU A 198 -15.65 13.63 -15.95
CA LEU A 198 -15.29 14.39 -17.16
C LEU A 198 -16.46 14.36 -18.14
N ASP A 199 -16.71 15.51 -18.78
CA ASP A 199 -17.74 15.61 -19.81
C ASP A 199 -17.27 14.95 -21.12
N SER A 200 -18.23 14.34 -21.84
CA SER A 200 -18.03 13.86 -23.22
C SER A 200 -16.93 12.81 -23.42
N VAL A 201 -16.71 11.91 -22.46
CA VAL A 201 -15.79 10.77 -22.61
C VAL A 201 -16.60 9.49 -22.83
N ASN A 202 -16.22 8.68 -23.83
CA ASN A 202 -16.83 7.36 -24.02
C ASN A 202 -16.04 6.32 -23.20
N ILE A 203 -16.65 5.78 -22.17
CA ILE A 203 -15.99 4.86 -21.23
C ILE A 203 -16.43 3.43 -21.53
N TYR A 204 -15.47 2.57 -21.80
CA TYR A 204 -15.63 1.12 -21.90
C TYR A 204 -14.94 0.48 -20.71
N ALA A 205 -15.61 -0.48 -20.06
CA ALA A 205 -15.08 -1.11 -18.85
C ALA A 205 -15.18 -2.63 -18.96
N THR A 206 -14.06 -3.34 -18.69
CA THR A 206 -14.11 -4.78 -18.62
C THR A 206 -14.56 -5.23 -17.24
N SER A 207 -15.49 -6.20 -17.21
CA SER A 207 -15.83 -6.98 -16.03
C SER A 207 -15.39 -8.42 -16.21
N ARG A 208 -14.81 -9.04 -15.16
CA ARG A 208 -14.64 -10.50 -15.15
C ARG A 208 -15.97 -11.12 -14.77
N THR A 209 -16.42 -12.06 -15.60
CA THR A 209 -17.54 -12.91 -15.24
C THR A 209 -17.11 -13.92 -14.17
N HIS A 210 -17.73 -13.86 -12.98
CA HIS A 210 -17.86 -15.04 -12.15
C HIS A 210 -19.20 -15.66 -12.52
N ASP A 211 -19.23 -16.92 -12.93
CA ASP A 211 -20.43 -17.70 -13.30
C ASP A 211 -21.23 -17.20 -14.54
N GLY A 212 -20.54 -16.61 -15.53
CA GLY A 212 -21.17 -16.17 -16.78
C GLY A 212 -22.02 -14.89 -16.68
N ILE A 213 -22.03 -14.21 -15.54
CA ILE A 213 -22.76 -12.95 -15.33
C ILE A 213 -21.80 -11.78 -15.53
N ILE A 214 -22.07 -10.94 -16.54
CA ILE A 214 -21.35 -9.67 -16.71
C ILE A 214 -21.94 -8.68 -15.71
N ASN A 215 -21.14 -8.27 -14.72
CA ASN A 215 -21.56 -7.21 -13.80
C ASN A 215 -21.66 -5.89 -14.56
N HIS A 216 -22.86 -5.32 -14.59
CA HIS A 216 -23.08 -3.99 -15.14
C HIS A 216 -22.28 -2.95 -14.36
N ILE A 217 -21.65 -2.01 -15.10
CA ILE A 217 -20.88 -0.90 -14.53
C ILE A 217 -21.58 0.39 -14.92
N ASP A 218 -22.18 1.05 -13.93
CA ASP A 218 -22.92 2.30 -14.15
C ASP A 218 -22.05 3.38 -14.80
N GLY A 219 -22.58 4.02 -15.83
CA GLY A 219 -21.91 5.10 -16.57
C GLY A 219 -20.84 4.65 -17.58
N ALA A 220 -20.65 3.33 -17.78
CA ALA A 220 -19.72 2.81 -18.77
C ALA A 220 -20.36 1.71 -19.63
N ILE A 221 -19.91 1.57 -20.87
CA ILE A 221 -20.25 0.42 -21.73
C ILE A 221 -19.48 -0.79 -21.23
N THR A 222 -20.18 -1.78 -20.70
CA THR A 222 -19.55 -3.00 -20.19
C THR A 222 -19.09 -3.90 -21.34
N VAL A 223 -17.83 -4.28 -21.33
CA VAL A 223 -17.20 -5.15 -22.31
C VAL A 223 -16.76 -6.44 -21.60
N ASP A 224 -17.03 -7.58 -22.24
CA ASP A 224 -16.54 -8.87 -21.77
C ASP A 224 -14.99 -8.86 -21.75
N TYR A 225 -14.41 -9.32 -20.63
CA TYR A 225 -12.96 -9.36 -20.47
C TYR A 225 -12.28 -10.18 -21.58
N ASP A 226 -12.91 -11.24 -22.03
CA ASP A 226 -12.36 -12.13 -23.08
C ASP A 226 -12.51 -11.55 -24.49
N LYS A 227 -13.36 -10.51 -24.66
CA LYS A 227 -13.59 -9.78 -25.92
C LYS A 227 -12.91 -8.41 -25.97
N ARG A 228 -11.89 -8.16 -25.15
CA ARG A 228 -11.21 -6.86 -25.01
C ARG A 228 -10.25 -6.51 -26.18
N TYR A 229 -10.01 -7.44 -27.10
CA TYR A 229 -9.18 -7.26 -28.30
C TYR A 229 -10.04 -7.30 -29.54
#